data_9d59b9a5114df721742b29f760bf23ec
#
_entry.id   9d59b9a5114df721742b29f760bf23ec
#
_cell.length_a   1.000
_cell.length_b   1.000
_cell.length_c   1.000
_cell.angle_alpha   90.00
_cell.angle_beta   90.00
_cell.angle_gamma   90.00
#
_symmetry.space_group_name_H-M   'P 1'
#
loop_
_entity.id
_entity.type
_entity.pdbx_description
1 polymer ?
#
loop_
_entity_poly.entity_id
_entity_poly.type
_entity_poly.pdbx_seq_one_letter_code
_entity_poly.pdbx_strand_id
1 'polypeptide(L)'
;MNIVPTFDTETAQRLDDGLWFKDAIIYQLHVKAFQDSNGDGVGDFVGLTDRLDYLRDLGVTALWLLPFYPSPGRDDGYDISDYGDINPAFGSLRDFRRFMQEAKRSDLRVITELVVNHRSEERRVGKEC
;
A
#
# COMPACT_ATOMS: atom_id res chain seq x y z
N MET A 1 -31.16 22.24 0.27
CA MET A 1 -30.86 21.10 -0.34
C MET A 1 -29.64 20.39 0.18
N ASN A 2 -29.77 19.28 0.67
CA ASN A 2 -28.74 18.61 1.37
C ASN A 2 -28.46 17.28 0.83
N ILE A 3 -27.83 17.25 -0.27
CA ILE A 3 -27.44 16.02 -0.92
C ILE A 3 -26.28 15.38 -0.20
N VAL A 4 -25.42 16.21 0.39
CA VAL A 4 -24.18 15.74 0.98
C VAL A 4 -24.38 14.69 2.06
N PRO A 5 -25.23 14.91 3.09
CA PRO A 5 -25.41 13.90 4.12
C PRO A 5 -25.87 12.55 3.58
N THR A 6 -26.82 12.56 2.65
CA THR A 6 -27.31 11.33 2.06
C THR A 6 -26.23 10.64 1.24
N PHE A 7 -25.52 11.42 0.46
CA PHE A 7 -24.42 10.90 -0.36
C PHE A 7 -23.35 10.26 0.49
N ASP A 8 -22.94 10.96 1.55
CA ASP A 8 -21.89 10.46 2.42
C ASP A 8 -22.29 9.18 3.12
N THR A 9 -23.55 9.08 3.55
CA THR A 9 -24.05 7.88 4.22
C THR A 9 -24.02 6.70 3.25
N GLU A 10 -24.45 6.90 2.03
CA GLU A 10 -24.43 5.84 1.03
C GLU A 10 -23.02 5.39 0.71
N THR A 11 -22.11 6.34 0.60
CA THR A 11 -20.71 6.03 0.33
C THR A 11 -20.09 5.24 1.46
N ALA A 12 -20.35 5.65 2.70
CA ALA A 12 -19.84 4.96 3.87
C ALA A 12 -20.37 3.53 3.94
N GLN A 13 -21.67 3.37 3.66
CA GLN A 13 -22.28 2.06 3.65
C GLN A 13 -21.64 1.16 2.60
N ARG A 14 -21.37 1.71 1.44
CA ARG A 14 -20.78 0.95 0.34
C ARG A 14 -19.36 0.50 0.67
N LEU A 15 -18.63 1.31 1.40
CA LEU A 15 -17.28 0.94 1.82
C LEU A 15 -17.29 -0.23 2.80
N ASP A 16 -18.38 -0.39 3.53
CA ASP A 16 -18.49 -1.43 4.54
C ASP A 16 -19.09 -2.74 4.07
N ASP A 17 -19.77 -2.75 2.94
CA ASP A 17 -20.59 -3.89 2.55
C ASP A 17 -19.88 -4.95 1.70
N GLY A 18 -18.60 -4.86 1.52
CA GLY A 18 -17.85 -5.85 0.77
C GLY A 18 -17.95 -5.73 -0.74
N LEU A 19 -18.75 -4.83 -1.25
CA LEU A 19 -18.88 -4.59 -2.69
C LEU A 19 -18.20 -3.29 -3.12
N TRP A 20 -17.39 -2.72 -2.26
CA TRP A 20 -16.70 -1.46 -2.49
C TRP A 20 -15.90 -1.48 -3.80
N PHE A 21 -15.39 -2.65 -4.17
CA PHE A 21 -14.52 -2.76 -5.35
C PHE A 21 -15.25 -2.52 -6.66
N LYS A 22 -16.56 -2.60 -6.67
CA LYS A 22 -17.34 -2.40 -7.90
C LYS A 22 -17.30 -0.95 -8.38
N ASP A 23 -17.15 -0.01 -7.46
CA ASP A 23 -17.09 1.41 -7.78
C ASP A 23 -15.70 1.99 -7.53
N ALA A 24 -14.72 1.14 -7.25
CA ALA A 24 -13.39 1.61 -6.88
C ALA A 24 -12.61 2.12 -8.09
N ILE A 25 -11.85 3.17 -7.84
CA ILE A 25 -10.83 3.62 -8.77
C ILE A 25 -9.51 3.24 -8.11
N ILE A 26 -8.85 2.23 -8.66
CA ILE A 26 -7.67 1.64 -8.06
C ILE A 26 -6.41 2.17 -8.73
N TYR A 27 -5.50 2.66 -7.92
CA TYR A 27 -4.20 3.14 -8.39
C TYR A 27 -3.13 2.14 -7.95
N GLN A 28 -2.52 1.47 -8.90
CA GLN A 28 -1.45 0.52 -8.63
C GLN A 28 -0.11 1.27 -8.60
N LEU A 29 0.69 1.01 -7.60
CA LEU A 29 2.00 1.65 -7.51
C LEU A 29 3.04 0.77 -6.84
N HIS A 30 4.29 1.06 -7.16
CA HIS A 30 5.43 0.48 -6.48
C HIS A 30 6.00 1.55 -5.56
N VAL A 31 6.11 1.25 -4.26
CA VAL A 31 6.57 2.24 -3.28
C VAL A 31 7.92 2.83 -3.68
N LYS A 32 8.83 1.98 -4.15
CA LYS A 32 10.19 2.42 -4.52
C LYS A 32 10.22 3.46 -5.65
N ALA A 33 9.16 3.53 -6.43
CA ALA A 33 9.12 4.38 -7.64
C ALA A 33 8.18 5.57 -7.50
N PHE A 34 7.51 5.74 -6.35
CA PHE A 34 6.46 6.75 -6.26
C PHE A 34 6.95 8.08 -5.71
N GLN A 35 7.49 8.09 -4.49
CA GLN A 35 7.94 9.36 -3.88
C GLN A 35 9.07 9.09 -2.90
N ASP A 36 10.21 9.72 -3.15
CA ASP A 36 11.40 9.65 -2.31
C ASP A 36 11.36 10.80 -1.31
N SER A 37 11.34 10.50 -0.02
CA SER A 37 11.25 11.52 1.02
C SER A 37 12.61 11.96 1.57
N ASN A 38 13.66 11.15 1.37
CA ASN A 38 14.97 11.41 1.98
C ASN A 38 16.10 11.63 0.98
N GLY A 39 15.80 11.61 -0.31
CA GLY A 39 16.78 11.94 -1.34
C GLY A 39 17.75 10.82 -1.68
N ASP A 40 17.44 9.57 -1.33
CA ASP A 40 18.31 8.44 -1.64
C ASP A 40 18.06 7.81 -3.01
N GLY A 41 17.12 8.36 -3.77
CA GLY A 41 16.78 7.84 -5.09
C GLY A 41 15.77 6.72 -5.09
N VAL A 42 15.28 6.32 -3.93
CA VAL A 42 14.30 5.25 -3.78
C VAL A 42 13.08 5.78 -3.05
N GLY A 43 11.90 5.53 -3.60
CA GLY A 43 10.66 5.93 -2.94
C GLY A 43 10.46 5.18 -1.63
N ASP A 44 9.67 5.76 -0.74
CA ASP A 44 9.46 5.20 0.59
C ASP A 44 8.07 5.48 1.11
N PHE A 45 7.71 4.85 2.25
CA PHE A 45 6.39 5.01 2.83
C PHE A 45 6.14 6.41 3.37
N VAL A 46 7.17 7.10 3.82
CA VAL A 46 7.02 8.49 4.27
C VAL A 46 6.62 9.36 3.07
N GLY A 47 7.29 9.19 1.94
CA GLY A 47 6.95 9.91 0.72
C GLY A 47 5.55 9.58 0.23
N LEU A 48 5.18 8.31 0.25
CA LEU A 48 3.84 7.90 -0.15
C LEU A 48 2.78 8.53 0.76
N THR A 49 3.03 8.55 2.06
CA THR A 49 2.12 9.18 3.02
C THR A 49 1.93 10.66 2.72
N ASP A 50 3.01 11.34 2.35
CA ASP A 50 2.96 12.77 2.02
C ASP A 50 2.16 13.05 0.75
N ARG A 51 1.93 12.05 -0.09
CA ARG A 51 1.22 12.21 -1.35
C ARG A 51 -0.20 11.68 -1.34
N LEU A 52 -0.71 11.28 -0.19
CA LEU A 52 -2.07 10.75 -0.11
C LEU A 52 -3.11 11.78 -0.54
N ASP A 53 -2.92 13.05 -0.23
CA ASP A 53 -3.84 14.10 -0.65
C ASP A 53 -3.89 14.21 -2.17
N TYR A 54 -2.74 14.12 -2.81
CA TYR A 54 -2.66 14.14 -4.26
C TYR A 54 -3.47 12.99 -4.87
N LEU A 55 -3.30 11.79 -4.34
CA LEU A 55 -4.02 10.61 -4.83
C LEU A 55 -5.52 10.76 -4.61
N ARG A 56 -5.93 11.25 -3.46
CA ARG A 56 -7.35 11.48 -3.20
C ARG A 56 -7.93 12.53 -4.15
N ASP A 57 -7.19 13.58 -4.42
CA ASP A 57 -7.65 14.64 -5.33
C ASP A 57 -7.80 14.14 -6.77
N LEU A 58 -7.06 13.10 -7.14
CA LEU A 58 -7.23 12.45 -8.44
C LEU A 58 -8.52 11.63 -8.53
N GLY A 59 -9.19 11.38 -7.40
CA GLY A 59 -10.39 10.55 -7.38
C GLY A 59 -10.11 9.09 -7.09
N VAL A 60 -8.89 8.75 -6.67
CA VAL A 60 -8.52 7.37 -6.31
C VAL A 60 -9.21 6.98 -5.02
N THR A 61 -9.76 5.79 -4.96
CA THR A 61 -10.42 5.26 -3.77
C THR A 61 -9.69 4.07 -3.16
N ALA A 62 -8.78 3.47 -3.89
CA ALA A 62 -8.00 2.35 -3.38
C ALA A 62 -6.59 2.38 -3.96
N LEU A 63 -5.61 2.01 -3.15
CA LEU A 63 -4.22 1.90 -3.57
C LEU A 63 -3.85 0.42 -3.59
N TRP A 64 -3.29 -0.03 -4.69
CA TRP A 64 -2.78 -1.39 -4.82
C TRP A 64 -1.27 -1.31 -4.81
N LEU A 65 -0.66 -1.74 -3.70
CA LEU A 65 0.78 -1.69 -3.52
C LEU A 65 1.41 -2.99 -4.01
N LEU A 66 2.39 -2.85 -4.88
CA LEU A 66 3.24 -3.99 -5.25
C LEU A 66 4.06 -4.41 -4.03
N PRO A 67 4.61 -5.63 -4.00
CA PRO A 67 5.27 -6.14 -2.80
C PRO A 67 6.34 -5.19 -2.26
N PHE A 68 6.29 -4.97 -0.95
CA PHE A 68 7.17 -4.05 -0.23
C PHE A 68 7.87 -4.72 0.95
N TYR A 69 7.85 -6.03 1.00
CA TYR A 69 8.47 -6.82 2.06
C TYR A 69 9.99 -6.90 1.86
N PRO A 70 10.76 -7.26 2.89
CA PRO A 70 12.19 -7.48 2.71
C PRO A 70 12.46 -8.47 1.59
N SER A 71 13.40 -8.13 0.73
CA SER A 71 13.70 -8.88 -0.46
C SER A 71 15.08 -8.50 -0.96
N PRO A 72 15.87 -9.43 -1.52
CA PRO A 72 17.13 -9.07 -2.18
C PRO A 72 16.92 -8.31 -3.48
N GLY A 73 15.68 -8.19 -3.96
CA GLY A 73 15.38 -7.37 -5.14
C GLY A 73 15.71 -8.03 -6.47
N ARG A 74 15.88 -9.34 -6.48
CA ARG A 74 16.24 -10.06 -7.70
C ARG A 74 15.05 -10.25 -8.64
N ASP A 75 13.85 -10.19 -8.09
CA ASP A 75 12.61 -10.37 -8.85
C ASP A 75 11.64 -9.23 -8.54
N ASP A 76 12.15 -8.01 -8.52
CA ASP A 76 11.39 -6.77 -8.33
C ASP A 76 10.52 -6.79 -7.07
N GLY A 77 10.99 -7.45 -6.02
CA GLY A 77 10.25 -7.53 -4.77
C GLY A 77 9.36 -8.76 -4.62
N TYR A 78 9.24 -9.56 -5.65
CA TYR A 78 8.44 -10.78 -5.57
C TYR A 78 9.21 -11.96 -4.95
N ASP A 79 10.51 -11.80 -4.76
CA ASP A 79 11.37 -12.76 -4.07
C ASP A 79 11.43 -12.43 -2.58
N ILE A 80 10.30 -12.57 -1.91
CA ILE A 80 10.11 -12.10 -0.54
C ILE A 80 10.85 -12.98 0.46
N SER A 81 11.66 -12.35 1.31
CA SER A 81 12.40 -13.08 2.35
C SER A 81 11.68 -13.06 3.69
N ASP A 82 10.83 -12.08 3.95
CA ASP A 82 10.11 -11.98 5.22
C ASP A 82 8.80 -11.22 5.02
N TYR A 83 7.67 -11.89 5.29
CA TYR A 83 6.35 -11.27 5.20
C TYR A 83 6.01 -10.46 6.46
N GLY A 84 6.79 -10.58 7.51
CA GLY A 84 6.50 -9.91 8.78
C GLY A 84 7.09 -8.53 8.92
N ASP A 85 7.75 -8.01 7.90
CA ASP A 85 8.44 -6.74 7.99
C ASP A 85 8.35 -5.95 6.69
N ILE A 86 8.89 -4.75 6.71
CA ILE A 86 8.96 -3.84 5.57
C ILE A 86 10.39 -3.81 5.06
N ASN A 87 10.56 -3.78 3.75
CA ASN A 87 11.88 -3.64 3.15
C ASN A 87 12.53 -2.36 3.69
N PRO A 88 13.72 -2.45 4.31
CA PRO A 88 14.36 -1.28 4.90
C PRO A 88 14.59 -0.12 3.93
N ALA A 89 14.71 -0.42 2.64
CA ALA A 89 14.87 0.62 1.63
C ALA A 89 13.62 1.50 1.50
N PHE A 90 12.44 1.01 1.92
CA PHE A 90 11.19 1.73 1.80
C PHE A 90 10.73 2.34 3.12
N GLY A 91 11.45 2.10 4.21
CA GLY A 91 11.12 2.62 5.51
C GLY A 91 11.05 1.54 6.57
N SER A 92 10.38 1.84 7.66
CA SER A 92 10.22 0.94 8.78
C SER A 92 8.77 0.50 8.93
N LEU A 93 8.56 -0.48 9.79
CA LEU A 93 7.19 -0.90 10.12
C LEU A 93 6.40 0.26 10.73
N ARG A 94 7.07 1.15 11.45
CA ARG A 94 6.45 2.35 11.99
C ARG A 94 5.94 3.27 10.88
N ASP A 95 6.75 3.45 9.85
CA ASP A 95 6.36 4.27 8.70
C ASP A 95 5.17 3.66 7.97
N PHE A 96 5.15 2.35 7.84
CA PHE A 96 4.03 1.64 7.23
C PHE A 96 2.75 1.80 8.05
N ARG A 97 2.85 1.68 9.37
CA ARG A 97 1.67 1.86 10.23
C ARG A 97 1.10 3.26 10.11
N ARG A 98 1.99 4.25 10.06
CA ARG A 98 1.55 5.63 9.88
C ARG A 98 0.86 5.81 8.53
N PHE A 99 1.42 5.22 7.49
CA PHE A 99 0.81 5.25 6.16
C PHE A 99 -0.60 4.67 6.22
N MET A 100 -0.77 3.50 6.85
CA MET A 100 -2.08 2.86 6.95
C MET A 100 -3.09 3.73 7.70
N GLN A 101 -2.65 4.39 8.78
CA GLN A 101 -3.52 5.28 9.53
C GLN A 101 -3.95 6.48 8.69
N GLU A 102 -3.01 7.09 7.96
CA GLU A 102 -3.33 8.24 7.14
C GLU A 102 -4.18 7.87 5.93
N ALA A 103 -3.96 6.70 5.36
CA ALA A 103 -4.80 6.22 4.26
C ALA A 103 -6.24 6.03 4.73
N LYS A 104 -6.42 5.43 5.90
CA LYS A 104 -7.75 5.26 6.47
C LYS A 104 -8.42 6.60 6.74
N ARG A 105 -7.67 7.56 7.26
CA ARG A 105 -8.18 8.90 7.51
C ARG A 105 -8.61 9.61 6.24
N SER A 106 -7.96 9.29 5.13
CA SER A 106 -8.26 9.87 3.82
C SER A 106 -9.28 9.04 3.03
N ASP A 107 -9.90 8.05 3.67
CA ASP A 107 -10.87 7.16 3.04
C ASP A 107 -10.30 6.40 1.84
N LEU A 108 -9.02 6.06 1.92
CA LEU A 108 -8.36 5.26 0.91
C LEU A 108 -8.18 3.83 1.42
N ARG A 109 -8.64 2.87 0.64
CA ARG A 109 -8.40 1.46 0.94
C ARG A 109 -7.03 1.08 0.41
N VAL A 110 -6.40 0.11 1.07
CA VAL A 110 -5.07 -0.36 0.67
C VAL A 110 -5.15 -1.85 0.38
N ILE A 111 -4.70 -2.21 -0.82
CA ILE A 111 -4.64 -3.59 -1.28
C ILE A 111 -3.17 -3.99 -1.32
N THR A 112 -2.82 -5.07 -0.66
CA THR A 112 -1.46 -5.60 -0.68
C THR A 112 -1.46 -6.96 -1.37
N GLU A 113 -0.31 -7.39 -1.87
CA GLU A 113 -0.20 -8.66 -2.57
C GLU A 113 0.29 -9.75 -1.63
N LEU A 114 -0.32 -10.92 -1.75
CA LEU A 114 0.14 -12.13 -1.09
C LEU A 114 0.74 -13.03 -2.16
N VAL A 115 2.06 -13.14 -2.18
CA VAL A 115 2.76 -13.91 -3.19
C VAL A 115 3.01 -15.31 -2.63
N VAL A 116 2.20 -16.28 -3.04
CA VAL A 116 2.21 -17.61 -2.43
C VAL A 116 3.10 -18.62 -3.15
N ASN A 117 3.46 -18.34 -4.40
CA ASN A 117 4.24 -19.27 -5.20
C ASN A 117 5.65 -18.81 -5.53
N HIS A 118 6.12 -17.76 -4.85
CA HIS A 118 7.48 -17.25 -4.99
C HIS A 118 8.03 -16.94 -3.61
N ARG A 119 9.33 -17.03 -3.44
CA ARG A 119 10.00 -16.58 -2.23
C ARG A 119 11.50 -16.49 -2.49
N SER A 120 12.19 -15.79 -1.59
CA SER A 120 13.63 -15.63 -1.68
C SER A 120 14.35 -16.93 -1.32
N GLU A 121 15.46 -17.17 -1.97
CA GLU A 121 16.36 -18.27 -1.59
C GLU A 121 16.83 -18.12 -0.15
N GLU A 122 17.05 -16.89 0.30
CA GLU A 122 17.43 -16.62 1.69
C GLU A 122 16.42 -17.19 2.66
N ARG A 123 15.14 -16.89 2.43
CA ARG A 123 14.08 -17.38 3.31
C ARG A 123 14.01 -18.90 3.26
N ARG A 124 14.15 -19.47 2.08
CA ARG A 124 14.09 -20.90 1.90
C ARG A 124 15.19 -21.60 2.69
N VAL A 125 16.40 -21.09 2.62
CA VAL A 125 17.54 -21.66 3.34
C VAL A 125 17.34 -21.55 4.83
N GLY A 126 16.86 -20.41 5.30
CA GLY A 126 16.71 -20.19 6.74
C GLY A 126 15.47 -20.81 7.33
N LYS A 127 14.48 -21.16 6.55
CA LYS A 127 13.19 -21.63 7.03
C LYS A 127 12.80 -22.97 6.48
N GLU A 128 13.75 -23.79 6.34
CA GLU A 128 13.56 -25.07 5.75
C GLU A 128 12.74 -25.98 6.63
N CYS A 129 11.62 -26.06 6.75
CA CYS A 129 10.91 -27.01 7.60
C CYS A 129 9.43 -27.13 7.21
#